data_853a3a984a635330b1dde627ea9de240
#
_entry.id   853a3a984a635330b1dde627ea9de240
#
_cell.length_a   1.000
_cell.length_b   1.000
_cell.length_c   1.000
_cell.angle_alpha   90.00
_cell.angle_beta   90.00
_cell.angle_gamma   90.00
#
_symmetry.space_group_name_H-M   'P 1'
#
loop_
_entity.id
_entity.type
_entity.pdbx_description
1 polymer ?
#
loop_
_entity_poly.entity_id
_entity_poly.type
_entity_poly.pdbx_seq_one_letter_code
_entity_poly.pdbx_strand_id
1 'polypeptide(L)'
;MSKPFWDLFEGFSYAYGSDAGGCVWEEVTDDLLKRHHSGEEMIGVYPMVYDPEETLPAGSGGWQDVDGHKIYSDMKPELWKCMWGAIDIDEGDDSLIYAQNVATVLQALAMQGWVELSRSKGCHVWVFAEDWVEAPTMRRALQAACQMADIKYDAVYPKQDSLPGPPGNYMRLPYGGARPEGRQEMLDDNGYPIDYYNFVIDAERSRVKIDLLEIAAALWVDPTPDLPPARVYSREPLMKIDGTRLRGVARRMYDDGPHSYYTQSHGAGRGRHGFLNRFARAMWEAGYGATDILVWTKDLDSRLGTWWPEGPKFAGRQDCDRQVERLVSDAQQRATVH
;
A
#
# COMPACT_ATOMS: atom_id res chain seq x y z
N MET A 1 -25.23 9.91 10.43
CA MET A 1 -24.55 9.93 9.14
C MET A 1 -25.52 9.31 8.14
N SER A 2 -25.63 9.82 6.94
CA SER A 2 -26.53 9.26 5.94
C SER A 2 -25.87 8.06 5.26
N LYS A 3 -26.70 7.07 4.90
CA LYS A 3 -26.28 5.93 4.09
C LYS A 3 -25.42 6.34 2.87
N PRO A 4 -25.74 7.45 2.15
CA PRO A 4 -24.94 7.89 1.00
C PRO A 4 -23.46 8.18 1.26
N PHE A 5 -23.07 8.62 2.46
CA PHE A 5 -21.63 8.81 2.75
C PHE A 5 -20.89 7.47 2.81
N TRP A 6 -21.47 6.48 3.48
CA TRP A 6 -20.89 5.17 3.54
C TRP A 6 -20.79 4.52 2.16
N ASP A 7 -21.83 4.68 1.33
CA ASP A 7 -21.87 4.15 -0.04
C ASP A 7 -20.71 4.68 -0.91
N LEU A 8 -20.20 5.90 -0.64
CA LEU A 8 -18.99 6.44 -1.31
C LEU A 8 -17.71 5.69 -0.90
N PHE A 9 -17.58 5.38 0.38
CA PHE A 9 -16.37 4.77 0.95
C PHE A 9 -16.53 3.27 1.22
N GLU A 10 -17.54 2.66 0.60
CA GLU A 10 -17.82 1.23 0.78
C GLU A 10 -16.61 0.39 0.37
N GLY A 11 -16.31 -0.61 1.19
CA GLY A 11 -15.19 -1.53 1.03
C GLY A 11 -15.31 -2.67 2.03
N PHE A 12 -14.19 -3.17 2.54
CA PHE A 12 -14.21 -4.25 3.52
C PHE A 12 -14.78 -3.76 4.85
N SER A 13 -15.99 -4.20 5.17
CA SER A 13 -16.79 -3.69 6.28
C SER A 13 -16.58 -4.40 7.61
N TYR A 14 -15.82 -5.52 7.66
CA TYR A 14 -15.60 -6.30 8.89
C TYR A 14 -14.35 -5.90 9.67
N ALA A 15 -13.69 -4.82 9.26
CA ALA A 15 -12.60 -4.23 9.99
C ALA A 15 -12.43 -2.75 9.63
N TYR A 16 -11.82 -2.00 10.53
CA TYR A 16 -11.43 -0.61 10.28
C TYR A 16 -10.02 -0.32 10.80
N GLY A 17 -9.39 0.71 10.23
CA GLY A 17 -8.12 1.23 10.72
C GLY A 17 -8.35 2.16 11.91
N SER A 18 -7.65 1.97 13.01
CA SER A 18 -7.77 2.87 14.17
C SER A 18 -6.85 4.09 14.03
N ASP A 19 -7.20 5.19 14.71
CA ASP A 19 -6.37 6.40 14.76
C ASP A 19 -5.02 6.18 15.46
N ALA A 20 -4.97 5.26 16.40
CA ALA A 20 -3.75 4.85 17.08
C ALA A 20 -2.82 4.00 16.19
N GLY A 21 -3.29 3.62 15.01
CA GLY A 21 -2.64 2.68 14.09
C GLY A 21 -3.10 1.24 14.33
N GLY A 22 -3.02 0.45 13.27
CA GLY A 22 -3.43 -0.95 13.29
C GLY A 22 -4.87 -1.19 12.82
N CYS A 23 -5.22 -2.47 12.76
CA CYS A 23 -6.51 -2.97 12.33
C CYS A 23 -7.35 -3.36 13.54
N VAL A 24 -8.59 -2.91 13.57
CA VAL A 24 -9.61 -3.35 14.52
C VAL A 24 -10.58 -4.24 13.75
N TRP A 25 -10.74 -5.49 14.19
CA TRP A 25 -11.63 -6.48 13.59
C TRP A 25 -13.03 -6.39 14.18
N GLU A 26 -13.72 -5.32 13.81
CA GLU A 26 -15.10 -5.05 14.16
C GLU A 26 -15.83 -4.48 12.96
N GLU A 27 -17.12 -4.73 12.85
CA GLU A 27 -17.93 -4.25 11.75
C GLU A 27 -18.06 -2.73 11.74
N VAL A 28 -17.95 -2.14 10.55
CA VAL A 28 -18.19 -0.71 10.33
C VAL A 28 -19.70 -0.45 10.37
N THR A 29 -20.17 0.02 11.51
CA THR A 29 -21.59 0.28 11.75
C THR A 29 -21.93 1.76 11.59
N ASP A 30 -23.22 2.07 11.43
CA ASP A 30 -23.71 3.46 11.44
C ASP A 30 -23.34 4.21 12.74
N ASP A 31 -23.24 3.51 13.85
CA ASP A 31 -22.86 4.09 15.13
C ASP A 31 -21.37 4.45 15.16
N LEU A 32 -20.50 3.58 14.64
CA LEU A 32 -19.09 3.86 14.48
C LEU A 32 -18.85 5.06 13.55
N LEU A 33 -19.59 5.16 12.45
CA LEU A 33 -19.53 6.30 11.53
C LEU A 33 -20.00 7.61 12.21
N LYS A 34 -21.01 7.57 13.09
CA LYS A 34 -21.41 8.74 13.88
C LYS A 34 -20.32 9.16 14.86
N ARG A 35 -19.67 8.22 15.52
CA ARG A 35 -18.53 8.49 16.42
C ARG A 35 -17.34 9.07 15.66
N HIS A 36 -17.08 8.58 14.43
CA HIS A 36 -16.07 9.18 13.56
C HIS A 36 -16.39 10.63 13.25
N HIS A 37 -17.62 10.91 12.78
CA HIS A 37 -18.03 12.26 12.43
C HIS A 37 -18.05 13.23 13.62
N SER A 38 -18.39 12.75 14.83
CA SER A 38 -18.30 13.58 16.05
C SER A 38 -16.86 13.80 16.53
N GLY A 39 -15.89 13.05 16.00
CA GLY A 39 -14.49 13.09 16.42
C GLY A 39 -14.22 12.28 17.69
N GLU A 40 -15.19 11.50 18.15
CA GLU A 40 -15.03 10.60 19.30
C GLU A 40 -14.10 9.43 18.96
N GLU A 41 -14.21 8.88 17.72
CA GLU A 41 -13.38 7.79 17.24
C GLU A 41 -13.04 7.95 15.75
N MET A 42 -11.79 8.30 15.48
CA MET A 42 -11.32 8.47 14.10
C MET A 42 -10.98 7.13 13.48
N ILE A 43 -11.57 6.84 12.32
CA ILE A 43 -11.36 5.56 11.65
C ILE A 43 -10.80 5.72 10.23
N GLY A 44 -10.23 4.64 9.72
CA GLY A 44 -9.90 4.47 8.31
C GLY A 44 -10.61 3.24 7.73
N VAL A 45 -10.79 3.24 6.43
CA VAL A 45 -11.52 2.20 5.69
C VAL A 45 -10.64 1.50 4.68
N TYR A 46 -10.95 0.24 4.41
CA TYR A 46 -10.22 -0.63 3.51
C TYR A 46 -10.96 -0.70 2.16
N PRO A 47 -10.30 -0.37 1.03
CA PRO A 47 -10.98 -0.29 -0.27
C PRO A 47 -11.38 -1.64 -0.84
N MET A 48 -10.63 -2.71 -0.55
CA MET A 48 -10.70 -3.94 -1.30
C MET A 48 -11.64 -4.96 -0.68
N VAL A 49 -12.57 -5.44 -1.49
CA VAL A 49 -13.41 -6.61 -1.18
C VAL A 49 -13.15 -7.70 -2.21
N TYR A 50 -13.39 -8.94 -1.84
CA TYR A 50 -13.52 -10.02 -2.81
C TYR A 50 -14.89 -9.88 -3.49
N ASP A 51 -14.98 -10.18 -4.78
CA ASP A 51 -16.20 -9.96 -5.57
C ASP A 51 -17.46 -10.32 -4.78
N PRO A 52 -18.28 -9.31 -4.40
CA PRO A 52 -19.43 -9.56 -3.53
C PRO A 52 -20.52 -10.42 -4.14
N GLU A 53 -20.50 -10.60 -5.48
CA GLU A 53 -21.47 -11.42 -6.22
C GLU A 53 -20.97 -12.84 -6.47
N GLU A 54 -19.67 -13.10 -6.32
CA GLU A 54 -19.11 -14.42 -6.57
C GLU A 54 -19.18 -15.31 -5.33
N THR A 55 -20.11 -16.23 -5.33
CA THR A 55 -20.09 -17.34 -4.36
C THR A 55 -18.97 -18.29 -4.74
N LEU A 56 -17.91 -18.34 -3.95
CA LEU A 56 -16.85 -19.32 -4.16
C LEU A 56 -17.43 -20.75 -4.17
N PRO A 57 -17.02 -21.58 -5.14
CA PRO A 57 -17.41 -22.99 -5.14
C PRO A 57 -17.01 -23.64 -3.82
N ALA A 58 -17.90 -24.43 -3.26
CA ALA A 58 -17.61 -25.22 -2.06
C ALA A 58 -16.39 -26.11 -2.33
N GLY A 59 -15.30 -25.90 -1.61
CA GLY A 59 -14.04 -26.63 -1.76
C GLY A 59 -12.94 -25.90 -2.53
N SER A 60 -13.16 -24.69 -3.03
CA SER A 60 -12.07 -23.82 -3.51
C SER A 60 -11.34 -23.24 -2.29
N GLY A 61 -10.18 -23.79 -2.04
CA GLY A 61 -9.17 -23.44 -1.03
C GLY A 61 -9.51 -22.37 0.00
N GLY A 62 -9.52 -22.78 1.24
CA GLY A 62 -9.02 -21.97 2.32
C GLY A 62 -9.81 -20.78 2.80
N TRP A 63 -11.07 -20.97 3.18
CA TRP A 63 -11.62 -20.13 4.22
C TRP A 63 -10.85 -20.41 5.53
N GLN A 64 -10.16 -19.43 6.04
CA GLN A 64 -9.67 -19.44 7.41
C GLN A 64 -10.63 -18.61 8.26
N ASP A 65 -11.12 -19.16 9.33
CA ASP A 65 -11.84 -18.41 10.34
C ASP A 65 -10.80 -17.79 11.27
N VAL A 66 -10.62 -16.48 11.16
CA VAL A 66 -9.80 -15.70 12.07
C VAL A 66 -10.75 -14.84 12.89
N ASP A 67 -10.89 -15.17 14.17
CA ASP A 67 -11.75 -14.46 15.13
C ASP A 67 -13.22 -14.31 14.68
N GLY A 68 -13.78 -15.36 14.03
CA GLY A 68 -15.15 -15.37 13.50
C GLY A 68 -15.30 -14.77 12.10
N HIS A 69 -14.20 -14.31 11.49
CA HIS A 69 -14.19 -13.75 10.14
C HIS A 69 -13.59 -14.76 9.14
N LYS A 70 -14.30 -14.97 8.04
CA LYS A 70 -13.85 -15.87 7.01
C LYS A 70 -12.87 -15.14 6.08
N ILE A 71 -11.61 -15.59 6.07
CA ILE A 71 -10.53 -15.05 5.24
C ILE A 71 -10.20 -16.04 4.14
N TYR A 72 -10.02 -15.57 2.91
CA TYR A 72 -9.69 -16.39 1.74
C TYR A 72 -8.18 -16.45 1.50
N SER A 73 -7.65 -17.64 1.22
CA SER A 73 -6.34 -17.84 0.62
C SER A 73 -6.47 -18.27 -0.84
N ASP A 74 -5.54 -17.85 -1.70
CA ASP A 74 -5.47 -18.17 -3.13
C ASP A 74 -6.45 -17.42 -4.05
N MET A 75 -6.58 -16.12 -3.86
CA MET A 75 -7.48 -15.28 -4.64
C MET A 75 -6.83 -14.72 -5.90
N LYS A 76 -7.55 -14.78 -7.00
CA LYS A 76 -7.14 -14.19 -8.27
C LYS A 76 -7.26 -12.66 -8.20
N PRO A 77 -6.31 -11.90 -8.79
CA PRO A 77 -6.34 -10.44 -8.77
C PRO A 77 -7.63 -9.85 -9.32
N GLU A 78 -8.19 -10.41 -10.37
CA GLU A 78 -9.42 -9.97 -11.04
C GLU A 78 -10.69 -10.08 -10.17
N LEU A 79 -10.62 -10.85 -9.09
CA LEU A 79 -11.75 -11.03 -8.17
C LEU A 79 -11.73 -10.02 -7.01
N TRP A 80 -10.69 -9.21 -6.90
CA TRP A 80 -10.64 -8.13 -5.94
C TRP A 80 -11.21 -6.85 -6.54
N LYS A 81 -12.22 -6.31 -5.87
CA LYS A 81 -12.95 -5.10 -6.32
C LYS A 81 -12.90 -3.98 -5.28
N CYS A 82 -13.15 -2.77 -5.75
CA CYS A 82 -13.28 -1.59 -4.90
C CYS A 82 -14.28 -0.59 -5.51
N MET A 83 -14.90 0.23 -4.66
CA MET A 83 -15.79 1.32 -5.05
C MET A 83 -15.05 2.65 -5.15
N TRP A 84 -13.87 2.73 -4.55
CA TRP A 84 -13.07 3.94 -4.50
C TRP A 84 -11.58 3.64 -4.57
N GLY A 85 -10.84 4.65 -5.01
CA GLY A 85 -9.40 4.70 -4.89
C GLY A 85 -8.95 6.05 -4.34
N ALA A 86 -7.72 6.11 -3.87
CA ALA A 86 -7.14 7.34 -3.36
C ALA A 86 -5.64 7.42 -3.62
N ILE A 87 -5.12 8.65 -3.66
CA ILE A 87 -3.70 8.95 -3.75
C ILE A 87 -3.32 9.70 -2.49
N ASP A 88 -2.36 9.18 -1.74
CA ASP A 88 -1.84 9.78 -0.50
C ASP A 88 -0.57 10.59 -0.85
N ILE A 89 -0.66 11.90 -0.77
CA ILE A 89 0.40 12.84 -1.14
C ILE A 89 0.97 13.46 0.14
N ASP A 90 2.18 13.04 0.52
CA ASP A 90 2.89 13.50 1.71
C ASP A 90 4.23 14.17 1.33
N GLU A 91 4.14 15.28 0.62
CA GLU A 91 5.29 16.08 0.15
C GLU A 91 5.42 17.40 0.96
N GLY A 92 4.93 17.40 2.20
CA GLY A 92 5.01 18.55 3.10
C GLY A 92 4.18 19.75 2.63
N ASP A 93 4.77 20.93 2.54
CA ASP A 93 4.06 22.15 2.21
C ASP A 93 3.60 22.21 0.72
N ASP A 94 4.19 21.38 -0.14
CA ASP A 94 3.85 21.30 -1.56
C ASP A 94 2.72 20.30 -1.86
N SER A 95 2.24 19.55 -0.86
CA SER A 95 1.24 18.49 -1.03
C SER A 95 -0.04 18.97 -1.71
N LEU A 96 -0.51 20.18 -1.38
CA LEU A 96 -1.72 20.73 -1.97
C LEU A 96 -1.56 21.01 -3.48
N ILE A 97 -0.41 21.56 -3.88
CA ILE A 97 -0.11 21.84 -5.29
C ILE A 97 -0.08 20.53 -6.08
N TYR A 98 0.56 19.50 -5.54
CA TYR A 98 0.61 18.19 -6.19
C TYR A 98 -0.78 17.54 -6.26
N ALA A 99 -1.58 17.64 -5.21
CA ALA A 99 -2.95 17.11 -5.20
C ALA A 99 -3.83 17.79 -6.26
N GLN A 100 -3.74 19.12 -6.38
CA GLN A 100 -4.45 19.89 -7.41
C GLN A 100 -3.98 19.54 -8.83
N ASN A 101 -2.69 19.31 -9.02
CA ASN A 101 -2.16 18.85 -10.32
C ASN A 101 -2.75 17.49 -10.70
N VAL A 102 -2.78 16.53 -9.77
CA VAL A 102 -3.40 15.22 -10.02
C VAL A 102 -4.88 15.35 -10.30
N ALA A 103 -5.62 16.16 -9.53
CA ALA A 103 -7.04 16.40 -9.76
C ALA A 103 -7.30 17.01 -11.15
N THR A 104 -6.44 17.92 -11.61
CA THR A 104 -6.48 18.49 -12.95
C THR A 104 -6.27 17.42 -14.04
N VAL A 105 -5.32 16.51 -13.85
CA VAL A 105 -5.09 15.39 -14.77
C VAL A 105 -6.29 14.45 -14.78
N LEU A 106 -6.83 14.10 -13.62
CA LEU A 106 -8.05 13.28 -13.52
C LEU A 106 -9.22 13.93 -14.27
N GLN A 107 -9.41 15.24 -14.10
CA GLN A 107 -10.45 15.99 -14.83
C GLN A 107 -10.23 15.95 -16.34
N ALA A 108 -8.99 16.06 -16.81
CA ALA A 108 -8.65 15.92 -18.24
C ALA A 108 -8.96 14.50 -18.78
N LEU A 109 -8.95 13.49 -17.93
CA LEU A 109 -9.38 12.11 -18.22
C LEU A 109 -10.89 11.90 -18.00
N ALA A 110 -11.66 12.96 -17.80
CA ALA A 110 -13.09 12.94 -17.48
C ALA A 110 -13.43 12.18 -16.18
N MET A 111 -12.50 12.13 -15.24
CA MET A 111 -12.66 11.54 -13.92
C MET A 111 -12.64 12.63 -12.86
N GLN A 112 -13.62 12.64 -11.96
CA GLN A 112 -13.63 13.58 -10.84
C GLN A 112 -12.68 13.11 -9.75
N GLY A 113 -11.65 13.90 -9.45
CA GLY A 113 -10.78 13.76 -8.29
C GLY A 113 -11.17 14.73 -7.17
N TRP A 114 -11.35 14.24 -5.96
CA TRP A 114 -11.70 15.03 -4.78
C TRP A 114 -10.47 15.24 -3.90
N VAL A 115 -10.02 16.48 -3.79
CA VAL A 115 -8.87 16.83 -2.96
C VAL A 115 -9.29 17.00 -1.50
N GLU A 116 -8.65 16.30 -0.59
CA GLU A 116 -8.83 16.41 0.86
C GLU A 116 -7.54 16.95 1.49
N LEU A 117 -7.66 17.91 2.40
CA LEU A 117 -6.56 18.23 3.30
C LEU A 117 -6.46 17.13 4.37
N SER A 118 -5.38 16.35 4.34
CA SER A 118 -5.20 15.28 5.31
C SER A 118 -5.02 15.82 6.74
N ARG A 119 -4.96 14.93 7.71
CA ARG A 119 -4.86 15.27 9.14
C ARG A 119 -3.67 16.18 9.49
N SER A 120 -2.54 16.06 8.79
CA SER A 120 -1.33 16.81 9.12
C SER A 120 -0.93 17.76 7.98
N LYS A 121 0.08 17.42 7.21
CA LYS A 121 0.62 18.26 6.14
C LYS A 121 0.26 17.78 4.74
N GLY A 122 -0.12 16.51 4.61
CA GLY A 122 -0.41 15.90 3.32
C GLY A 122 -1.79 16.23 2.78
N CYS A 123 -2.07 15.69 1.61
CA CYS A 123 -3.38 15.71 0.96
C CYS A 123 -3.72 14.30 0.46
N HIS A 124 -5.00 14.02 0.36
CA HIS A 124 -5.49 12.86 -0.36
C HIS A 124 -6.25 13.31 -1.61
N VAL A 125 -6.19 12.54 -2.68
CA VAL A 125 -7.06 12.73 -3.84
C VAL A 125 -7.90 11.47 -4.00
N TRP A 126 -9.22 11.61 -3.83
CA TRP A 126 -10.17 10.51 -3.86
C TRP A 126 -10.86 10.42 -5.21
N VAL A 127 -11.13 9.20 -5.64
CA VAL A 127 -11.92 8.88 -6.84
C VAL A 127 -12.95 7.83 -6.47
N PHE A 128 -14.23 8.06 -6.79
CA PHE A 128 -15.35 7.18 -6.51
C PHE A 128 -15.89 6.60 -7.80
N ALA A 129 -15.94 5.28 -7.92
CA ALA A 129 -16.50 4.60 -9.08
C ALA A 129 -18.03 4.54 -9.00
N GLU A 130 -18.68 4.44 -10.15
CA GLU A 130 -20.16 4.29 -10.21
C GLU A 130 -20.62 2.91 -9.72
N ASP A 131 -19.75 1.89 -9.83
CA ASP A 131 -20.01 0.53 -9.42
C ASP A 131 -18.67 -0.15 -9.06
N TRP A 132 -18.74 -1.37 -8.55
CA TRP A 132 -17.57 -2.17 -8.20
C TRP A 132 -16.65 -2.39 -9.40
N VAL A 133 -15.43 -1.90 -9.31
CA VAL A 133 -14.40 -2.04 -10.33
C VAL A 133 -13.27 -2.94 -9.82
N GLU A 134 -12.58 -3.64 -10.73
CA GLU A 134 -11.40 -4.42 -10.37
C GLU A 134 -10.34 -3.53 -9.69
N ALA A 135 -9.82 -3.99 -8.55
CA ALA A 135 -8.80 -3.24 -7.80
C ALA A 135 -7.54 -2.92 -8.65
N PRO A 136 -7.05 -3.84 -9.52
CA PRO A 136 -5.97 -3.49 -10.47
C PRO A 136 -6.32 -2.35 -11.42
N THR A 137 -7.56 -2.29 -11.91
CA THR A 137 -8.02 -1.23 -12.83
C THR A 137 -8.03 0.12 -12.13
N MET A 138 -8.67 0.22 -10.96
CA MET A 138 -8.63 1.46 -10.16
C MET A 138 -7.20 1.90 -9.87
N ARG A 139 -6.37 0.98 -9.39
CA ARG A 139 -4.98 1.26 -9.05
C ARG A 139 -4.19 1.80 -10.23
N ARG A 140 -4.28 1.15 -11.40
CA ARG A 140 -3.57 1.58 -12.61
C ARG A 140 -4.09 2.90 -13.16
N ALA A 141 -5.39 3.15 -13.11
CA ALA A 141 -5.96 4.44 -13.50
C ALA A 141 -5.37 5.59 -12.67
N LEU A 142 -5.29 5.43 -11.35
CA LEU A 142 -4.71 6.44 -10.48
C LEU A 142 -3.18 6.54 -10.64
N GLN A 143 -2.49 5.44 -10.87
CA GLN A 143 -1.05 5.46 -11.16
C GLN A 143 -0.75 6.18 -12.48
N ALA A 144 -1.58 6.00 -13.52
CA ALA A 144 -1.47 6.74 -14.77
C ALA A 144 -1.66 8.25 -14.55
N ALA A 145 -2.65 8.64 -13.75
CA ALA A 145 -2.85 10.05 -13.40
C ALA A 145 -1.64 10.64 -12.66
N CYS A 146 -1.06 9.92 -11.70
CA CYS A 146 0.17 10.33 -11.02
C CYS A 146 1.34 10.47 -12.01
N GLN A 147 1.51 9.50 -12.92
CA GLN A 147 2.57 9.51 -13.92
C GLN A 147 2.44 10.70 -14.87
N MET A 148 1.23 11.01 -15.32
CA MET A 148 0.95 12.17 -16.18
C MET A 148 1.13 13.52 -15.43
N ALA A 149 0.94 13.54 -14.13
CA ALA A 149 1.17 14.70 -13.27
C ALA A 149 2.64 14.82 -12.80
N ASP A 150 3.52 13.90 -13.21
CA ASP A 150 4.92 13.80 -12.75
C ASP A 150 5.05 13.68 -11.22
N ILE A 151 4.19 12.87 -10.62
CA ILE A 151 4.13 12.64 -9.18
C ILE A 151 4.39 11.17 -8.86
N LYS A 152 4.92 10.91 -7.65
CA LYS A 152 5.12 9.54 -7.17
C LYS A 152 3.78 8.78 -7.08
N TYR A 153 3.80 7.56 -7.55
CA TYR A 153 2.62 6.68 -7.66
C TYR A 153 2.62 5.51 -6.67
N ASP A 154 3.55 5.47 -5.73
CA ASP A 154 3.70 4.40 -4.72
C ASP A 154 2.68 4.49 -3.58
N ALA A 155 2.04 5.64 -3.42
CA ALA A 155 1.04 5.90 -2.40
C ALA A 155 -0.41 5.85 -2.93
N VAL A 156 -0.66 5.11 -4.03
CA VAL A 156 -2.00 4.89 -4.58
C VAL A 156 -2.72 3.76 -3.82
N TYR A 157 -4.00 3.95 -3.55
CA TYR A 157 -4.93 2.95 -2.99
C TYR A 157 -5.97 2.55 -4.04
N PRO A 158 -6.28 1.26 -4.20
CA PRO A 158 -5.68 0.10 -3.54
C PRO A 158 -4.16 0.00 -3.73
N LYS A 159 -3.43 -0.40 -2.66
CA LYS A 159 -1.95 -0.54 -2.75
C LYS A 159 -1.50 -1.79 -3.47
N GLN A 160 -2.37 -2.78 -3.61
CA GLN A 160 -2.11 -4.07 -4.22
C GLN A 160 -3.19 -4.41 -5.25
N ASP A 161 -2.83 -5.26 -6.22
CA ASP A 161 -3.78 -5.81 -7.19
C ASP A 161 -4.62 -6.93 -6.57
N SER A 162 -4.08 -7.61 -5.56
CA SER A 162 -4.74 -8.68 -4.80
C SER A 162 -4.18 -8.74 -3.39
N LEU A 163 -4.90 -9.38 -2.48
CA LEU A 163 -4.49 -9.56 -1.09
C LEU A 163 -4.32 -11.06 -0.80
N PRO A 164 -3.33 -11.44 0.02
CA PRO A 164 -3.27 -12.79 0.57
C PRO A 164 -4.39 -13.08 1.57
N GLY A 165 -5.10 -12.04 1.98
CA GLY A 165 -6.25 -12.01 2.86
C GLY A 165 -6.60 -10.58 3.24
N PRO A 166 -7.90 -10.25 3.45
CA PRO A 166 -8.31 -8.93 3.90
C PRO A 166 -7.70 -8.61 5.28
N PRO A 167 -7.68 -7.35 5.71
CA PRO A 167 -8.29 -6.22 5.01
C PRO A 167 -7.35 -5.41 4.12
N GLY A 168 -6.03 -5.66 4.10
CA GLY A 168 -5.06 -4.91 3.32
C GLY A 168 -4.59 -3.60 3.97
N ASN A 169 -4.64 -2.49 3.24
CA ASN A 169 -4.24 -1.16 3.73
C ASN A 169 -5.46 -0.25 3.76
N TYR A 170 -5.64 0.46 4.87
CA TYR A 170 -6.71 1.44 5.04
C TYR A 170 -6.26 2.86 4.69
N MET A 171 -7.24 3.70 4.35
CA MET A 171 -7.13 5.14 4.27
C MET A 171 -8.04 5.76 5.35
N ARG A 172 -7.56 6.81 6.01
CA ARG A 172 -8.40 7.54 6.99
C ARG A 172 -9.56 8.21 6.29
N LEU A 173 -10.77 8.09 6.88
CA LEU A 173 -11.95 8.78 6.38
C LEU A 173 -11.83 10.29 6.60
N PRO A 174 -12.32 11.09 5.66
CA PRO A 174 -12.50 12.53 5.84
C PRO A 174 -13.67 12.83 6.81
N TYR A 175 -13.82 14.10 7.17
CA TYR A 175 -14.89 14.63 8.03
C TYR A 175 -14.94 14.02 9.44
N GLY A 176 -13.80 13.61 9.96
CA GLY A 176 -13.67 13.08 11.33
C GLY A 176 -13.55 14.21 12.34
N GLY A 177 -14.66 14.61 12.93
CA GLY A 177 -14.73 15.66 13.96
C GLY A 177 -14.46 17.08 13.43
N ALA A 178 -14.80 18.08 14.25
CA ALA A 178 -14.46 19.47 13.94
C ALA A 178 -12.95 19.71 14.18
N ARG A 179 -12.20 20.02 13.13
CA ARG A 179 -10.80 20.43 13.22
C ARG A 179 -10.69 21.94 13.02
N PRO A 180 -9.97 22.68 13.90
CA PRO A 180 -9.89 24.14 13.83
C PRO A 180 -9.29 24.70 12.55
N GLU A 181 -8.64 23.84 11.73
CA GLU A 181 -7.84 24.24 10.57
C GLU A 181 -8.46 23.78 9.23
N GLY A 182 -9.70 23.32 9.21
CA GLY A 182 -10.35 22.81 8.01
C GLY A 182 -9.72 21.54 7.44
N ARG A 183 -8.94 20.82 8.26
CA ARG A 183 -8.31 19.57 7.83
C ARG A 183 -9.26 18.38 7.93
N GLN A 184 -9.00 17.36 7.12
CA GLN A 184 -9.86 16.21 6.89
C GLN A 184 -11.22 16.61 6.26
N GLU A 185 -11.20 17.68 5.47
CA GLU A 185 -12.34 18.13 4.67
C GLU A 185 -11.94 18.13 3.19
N MET A 186 -12.91 17.86 2.34
CA MET A 186 -12.73 18.00 0.89
C MET A 186 -12.69 19.46 0.50
N LEU A 187 -11.98 19.76 -0.58
CA LEU A 187 -11.87 21.09 -1.15
C LEU A 187 -12.67 21.16 -2.46
N ASP A 188 -13.25 22.33 -2.71
CA ASP A 188 -13.81 22.68 -4.04
C ASP A 188 -12.67 23.00 -5.04
N ASP A 189 -13.06 23.26 -6.30
CA ASP A 189 -12.11 23.60 -7.37
C ASP A 189 -11.34 24.91 -7.12
N ASN A 190 -11.80 25.74 -6.18
CA ASN A 190 -11.14 26.98 -5.76
C ASN A 190 -10.24 26.77 -4.53
N GLY A 191 -10.21 25.56 -3.98
CA GLY A 191 -9.43 25.21 -2.80
C GLY A 191 -10.09 25.57 -1.46
N TYR A 192 -11.40 25.85 -1.45
CA TYR A 192 -12.15 26.08 -0.22
C TYR A 192 -12.78 24.80 0.30
N PRO A 193 -12.85 24.61 1.64
CA PRO A 193 -13.51 23.46 2.23
C PRO A 193 -14.97 23.34 1.81
N ILE A 194 -15.38 22.14 1.42
CA ILE A 194 -16.76 21.79 1.13
C ILE A 194 -17.38 21.18 2.39
N ASP A 195 -18.57 21.61 2.76
CA ASP A 195 -19.27 20.97 3.85
C ASP A 195 -19.69 19.52 3.50
N TYR A 196 -19.82 18.71 4.50
CA TYR A 196 -20.13 17.29 4.40
C TYR A 196 -21.32 16.96 3.48
N TYR A 197 -22.43 17.72 3.57
CA TYR A 197 -23.65 17.42 2.82
C TYR A 197 -23.49 17.72 1.33
N ASN A 198 -22.89 18.86 1.01
CA ASN A 198 -22.61 19.25 -0.37
C ASN A 198 -21.62 18.29 -1.00
N PHE A 199 -20.54 17.93 -0.28
CA PHE A 199 -19.60 16.94 -0.78
C PHE A 199 -20.29 15.61 -1.15
N VAL A 200 -21.11 15.05 -0.25
CA VAL A 200 -21.78 13.76 -0.51
C VAL A 200 -22.67 13.84 -1.74
N ILE A 201 -23.44 14.92 -1.88
CA ILE A 201 -24.34 15.11 -3.04
C ILE A 201 -23.54 15.21 -4.34
N ASP A 202 -22.47 15.98 -4.35
CA ASP A 202 -21.69 16.24 -5.55
C ASP A 202 -20.83 15.02 -5.91
N ALA A 203 -20.26 14.31 -4.93
CA ALA A 203 -19.51 13.09 -5.14
C ALA A 203 -20.38 11.96 -5.70
N GLU A 204 -21.61 11.81 -5.20
CA GLU A 204 -22.57 10.84 -5.75
C GLU A 204 -22.93 11.14 -7.22
N ARG A 205 -23.06 12.39 -7.57
CA ARG A 205 -23.38 12.81 -8.95
C ARG A 205 -22.22 12.67 -9.92
N SER A 206 -21.01 12.73 -9.40
CA SER A 206 -19.77 12.71 -10.18
C SER A 206 -19.00 11.39 -10.08
N ARG A 207 -19.67 10.31 -9.69
CA ARG A 207 -19.07 8.97 -9.70
C ARG A 207 -18.51 8.67 -11.09
N VAL A 208 -17.31 8.11 -11.12
CA VAL A 208 -16.57 7.85 -12.34
C VAL A 208 -17.06 6.54 -12.96
N LYS A 209 -17.36 6.57 -14.25
CA LYS A 209 -17.76 5.38 -15.01
C LYS A 209 -16.62 4.39 -15.13
N ILE A 210 -16.95 3.09 -15.12
CA ILE A 210 -15.97 2.02 -15.19
C ILE A 210 -15.15 2.10 -16.48
N ASP A 211 -15.76 2.39 -17.61
CA ASP A 211 -15.07 2.52 -18.90
C ASP A 211 -14.00 3.63 -18.90
N LEU A 212 -14.23 4.72 -18.19
CA LEU A 212 -13.22 5.79 -18.03
C LEU A 212 -12.03 5.32 -17.17
N LEU A 213 -12.28 4.55 -16.11
CA LEU A 213 -11.23 3.94 -15.30
C LEU A 213 -10.41 2.92 -16.11
N GLU A 214 -11.05 2.11 -16.94
CA GLU A 214 -10.37 1.17 -17.83
C GLU A 214 -9.50 1.88 -18.87
N ILE A 215 -10.01 2.94 -19.51
CA ILE A 215 -9.26 3.78 -20.44
C ILE A 215 -8.04 4.41 -19.75
N ALA A 216 -8.23 4.99 -18.57
CA ALA A 216 -7.15 5.57 -17.79
C ALA A 216 -6.11 4.51 -17.36
N ALA A 217 -6.56 3.33 -16.93
CA ALA A 217 -5.69 2.22 -16.57
C ALA A 217 -4.83 1.74 -17.75
N ALA A 218 -5.36 1.78 -18.96
CA ALA A 218 -4.63 1.42 -20.17
C ALA A 218 -3.51 2.43 -20.55
N LEU A 219 -3.55 3.64 -20.00
CA LEU A 219 -2.49 4.65 -20.16
C LEU A 219 -1.32 4.42 -19.21
N TRP A 220 -1.47 3.58 -18.20
CA TRP A 220 -0.39 3.27 -17.27
C TRP A 220 0.75 2.55 -17.97
N VAL A 221 1.94 3.13 -17.88
CA VAL A 221 3.16 2.47 -18.32
C VAL A 221 3.92 2.05 -17.07
N ASP A 222 4.03 0.74 -16.86
CA ASP A 222 4.81 0.20 -15.75
C ASP A 222 6.28 0.63 -15.91
N PRO A 223 6.81 1.47 -15.01
CA PRO A 223 8.17 1.93 -15.10
C PRO A 223 9.19 0.87 -14.65
N THR A 224 8.72 -0.26 -14.14
CA THR A 224 9.63 -1.38 -13.86
C THR A 224 10.19 -1.89 -15.18
N PRO A 225 11.52 -1.82 -15.39
CA PRO A 225 12.11 -2.38 -16.60
C PRO A 225 11.78 -3.87 -16.66
N ASP A 226 11.53 -4.39 -17.87
CA ASP A 226 11.41 -5.82 -18.12
C ASP A 226 12.48 -6.55 -17.32
N LEU A 227 12.06 -7.27 -16.30
CA LEU A 227 13.00 -8.00 -15.47
C LEU A 227 13.72 -9.00 -16.36
N PRO A 228 15.04 -9.05 -16.35
CA PRO A 228 15.75 -10.07 -17.09
C PRO A 228 15.19 -11.45 -16.69
N PRO A 229 15.06 -12.37 -17.64
CA PRO A 229 14.46 -13.68 -17.38
C PRO A 229 15.11 -14.31 -16.15
N ALA A 230 14.28 -14.91 -15.31
CA ALA A 230 14.71 -15.50 -14.04
C ALA A 230 16.02 -16.29 -14.24
N ARG A 231 17.08 -15.82 -13.59
CA ARG A 231 18.40 -16.47 -13.74
C ARG A 231 18.30 -17.92 -13.28
N VAL A 232 18.76 -18.81 -14.14
CA VAL A 232 18.93 -20.22 -13.77
C VAL A 232 19.92 -20.28 -12.61
N TYR A 233 19.44 -20.72 -11.45
CA TYR A 233 20.26 -20.80 -10.24
C TYR A 233 21.47 -21.71 -10.41
N SER A 234 22.64 -21.20 -10.14
CA SER A 234 23.75 -22.06 -9.77
C SER A 234 23.41 -22.71 -8.41
N ARG A 235 23.43 -24.03 -8.33
CA ARG A 235 23.23 -24.77 -7.07
C ARG A 235 24.39 -24.60 -6.10
N GLU A 236 25.49 -24.02 -6.54
CA GLU A 236 26.66 -23.80 -5.71
C GLU A 236 26.47 -22.54 -4.83
N PRO A 237 26.72 -22.65 -3.53
CA PRO A 237 26.66 -21.52 -2.63
C PRO A 237 27.73 -20.48 -3.00
N LEU A 238 27.37 -19.19 -2.98
CA LEU A 238 28.34 -18.11 -3.10
C LEU A 238 29.35 -18.20 -1.96
N MET A 239 30.62 -18.02 -2.31
CA MET A 239 31.69 -17.85 -1.33
C MET A 239 31.72 -16.38 -0.93
N LYS A 240 31.72 -16.08 0.34
CA LYS A 240 32.03 -14.75 0.84
C LYS A 240 33.54 -14.58 1.06
N ILE A 241 33.97 -13.37 1.33
CA ILE A 241 35.38 -12.98 1.49
C ILE A 241 36.10 -13.83 2.56
N ASP A 242 35.40 -14.23 3.60
CA ASP A 242 35.93 -15.06 4.72
C ASP A 242 35.76 -16.59 4.52
N GLY A 243 35.34 -17.01 3.33
CA GLY A 243 35.17 -18.43 3.01
C GLY A 243 33.83 -19.03 3.47
N THR A 244 32.98 -18.31 4.19
CA THR A 244 31.63 -18.79 4.55
C THR A 244 30.71 -18.80 3.34
N ARG A 245 29.78 -19.77 3.28
CA ARG A 245 28.84 -19.91 2.13
C ARG A 245 27.45 -19.49 2.50
N LEU A 246 26.83 -18.66 1.68
CA LEU A 246 25.40 -18.39 1.78
C LEU A 246 24.57 -19.63 1.39
N ARG A 247 23.48 -19.88 2.11
CA ARG A 247 22.58 -21.03 1.91
C ARG A 247 21.11 -20.61 1.95
N GLY A 248 20.27 -21.47 1.42
CA GLY A 248 18.81 -21.39 1.55
C GLY A 248 18.21 -20.07 1.10
N VAL A 249 17.37 -19.52 1.96
CA VAL A 249 16.62 -18.25 1.69
C VAL A 249 17.57 -17.07 1.52
N ALA A 250 18.57 -16.94 2.39
CA ALA A 250 19.53 -15.84 2.32
C ALA A 250 20.26 -15.82 0.97
N ARG A 251 20.65 -16.98 0.45
CA ARG A 251 21.26 -17.09 -0.88
C ARG A 251 20.34 -16.57 -1.97
N ARG A 252 19.08 -17.02 -1.99
CA ARG A 252 18.11 -16.61 -3.00
C ARG A 252 17.84 -15.12 -2.96
N MET A 253 17.68 -14.55 -1.77
CA MET A 253 17.50 -13.10 -1.61
C MET A 253 18.72 -12.32 -2.11
N TYR A 254 19.92 -12.85 -1.88
CA TYR A 254 21.15 -12.21 -2.32
C TYR A 254 21.33 -12.25 -3.84
N ASP A 255 20.97 -13.38 -4.50
CA ASP A 255 21.11 -13.56 -5.94
C ASP A 255 20.00 -12.83 -6.73
N ASP A 256 18.74 -12.91 -6.27
CA ASP A 256 17.56 -12.46 -7.02
C ASP A 256 17.01 -11.11 -6.57
N GLY A 257 17.46 -10.64 -5.42
CA GLY A 257 16.96 -9.41 -4.85
C GLY A 257 15.49 -9.49 -4.39
N PRO A 258 14.77 -8.34 -4.41
CA PRO A 258 13.41 -8.25 -3.88
C PRO A 258 12.35 -8.97 -4.71
N HIS A 259 12.68 -9.36 -5.92
CA HIS A 259 11.77 -10.07 -6.85
C HIS A 259 11.77 -11.58 -6.68
N SER A 260 12.56 -12.11 -5.74
CA SER A 260 12.51 -13.53 -5.44
C SER A 260 11.11 -13.91 -4.95
N TYR A 261 10.62 -15.09 -5.37
CA TYR A 261 9.36 -15.68 -4.87
C TYR A 261 9.26 -15.64 -3.34
N TYR A 262 10.38 -15.81 -2.65
CA TYR A 262 10.45 -15.75 -1.19
C TYR A 262 10.19 -14.36 -0.63
N THR A 263 10.58 -13.30 -1.32
CA THR A 263 10.35 -11.92 -0.90
C THR A 263 8.87 -11.57 -1.05
N GLN A 264 8.23 -12.07 -2.10
CA GLN A 264 6.81 -11.84 -2.35
C GLN A 264 5.90 -12.66 -1.43
N SER A 265 6.21 -13.94 -1.19
CA SER A 265 5.35 -14.85 -0.42
C SER A 265 5.40 -14.66 1.09
N HIS A 266 6.43 -14.00 1.64
CA HIS A 266 6.61 -13.83 3.08
C HIS A 266 6.47 -12.38 3.55
N GLY A 267 5.81 -11.52 2.76
CA GLY A 267 5.60 -10.11 3.11
C GLY A 267 6.91 -9.36 3.39
N ALA A 268 8.00 -9.84 2.81
CA ALA A 268 9.32 -9.34 3.08
C ALA A 268 9.49 -7.94 2.53
N GLY A 269 9.18 -7.02 3.38
CA GLY A 269 9.78 -5.71 3.39
C GLY A 269 9.37 -4.81 2.25
N ARG A 270 8.42 -3.99 2.54
CA ARG A 270 8.14 -2.80 1.77
C ARG A 270 9.41 -1.95 1.72
N GLY A 271 10.03 -1.87 0.54
CA GLY A 271 11.22 -1.08 0.29
C GLY A 271 12.56 -1.69 0.82
N ARG A 272 13.63 -0.98 0.53
CA ARG A 272 15.02 -1.38 0.78
C ARG A 272 15.31 -1.79 2.23
N HIS A 273 14.80 -1.04 3.20
CA HIS A 273 15.02 -1.34 4.63
C HIS A 273 14.40 -2.68 5.04
N GLY A 274 13.15 -2.91 4.66
CA GLY A 274 12.47 -4.17 4.98
C GLY A 274 13.11 -5.38 4.30
N PHE A 275 13.60 -5.23 3.07
CA PHE A 275 14.34 -6.27 2.36
C PHE A 275 15.64 -6.64 3.08
N LEU A 276 16.45 -5.66 3.47
CA LEU A 276 17.69 -5.89 4.23
C LEU A 276 17.41 -6.52 5.61
N ASN A 277 16.37 -6.08 6.30
CA ASN A 277 15.96 -6.66 7.58
C ASN A 277 15.56 -8.13 7.41
N ARG A 278 14.78 -8.47 6.39
CA ARG A 278 14.39 -9.86 6.11
C ARG A 278 15.59 -10.73 5.72
N PHE A 279 16.53 -10.19 4.95
CA PHE A 279 17.77 -10.88 4.62
C PHE A 279 18.61 -11.19 5.88
N ALA A 280 18.84 -10.20 6.74
CA ALA A 280 19.57 -10.39 7.99
C ALA A 280 18.87 -11.43 8.89
N ARG A 281 17.53 -11.39 8.96
CA ARG A 281 16.75 -12.40 9.70
C ARG A 281 16.91 -13.80 9.10
N ALA A 282 16.85 -13.96 7.78
CA ALA A 282 17.06 -15.25 7.12
C ALA A 282 18.46 -15.82 7.38
N MET A 283 19.47 -14.97 7.54
CA MET A 283 20.80 -15.39 7.93
C MET A 283 20.87 -15.84 9.40
N TRP A 284 20.21 -15.14 10.32
CA TRP A 284 20.09 -15.58 11.72
C TRP A 284 19.38 -16.93 11.82
N GLU A 285 18.27 -17.11 11.13
CA GLU A 285 17.52 -18.38 11.08
C GLU A 285 18.36 -19.53 10.50
N ALA A 286 19.31 -19.21 9.63
CA ALA A 286 20.26 -20.18 9.05
C ALA A 286 21.52 -20.41 9.92
N GLY A 287 21.62 -19.77 11.09
CA GLY A 287 22.71 -19.99 12.06
C GLY A 287 24.00 -19.23 11.75
N TYR A 288 23.95 -18.14 10.97
CA TYR A 288 25.14 -17.29 10.75
C TYR A 288 25.45 -16.42 11.96
N GLY A 289 26.74 -16.15 12.21
CA GLY A 289 27.19 -15.27 13.27
C GLY A 289 26.92 -13.76 12.94
N ALA A 290 26.83 -12.94 13.99
CA ALA A 290 26.55 -11.51 13.85
C ALA A 290 27.50 -10.78 12.89
N THR A 291 28.79 -11.05 12.97
CA THR A 291 29.81 -10.47 12.10
C THR A 291 29.58 -10.83 10.63
N ASP A 292 29.22 -12.08 10.38
CA ASP A 292 28.92 -12.56 9.03
C ASP A 292 27.69 -11.86 8.46
N ILE A 293 26.62 -11.77 9.26
CA ILE A 293 25.38 -11.12 8.87
C ILE A 293 25.62 -9.63 8.55
N LEU A 294 26.43 -8.97 9.37
CA LEU A 294 26.80 -7.57 9.15
C LEU A 294 27.52 -7.37 7.81
N VAL A 295 28.54 -8.19 7.53
CA VAL A 295 29.32 -8.11 6.27
C VAL A 295 28.42 -8.35 5.06
N TRP A 296 27.63 -9.41 5.07
CA TRP A 296 26.74 -9.74 3.96
C TRP A 296 25.60 -8.73 3.77
N THR A 297 25.09 -8.16 4.86
CA THR A 297 24.06 -7.13 4.77
C THR A 297 24.61 -5.83 4.17
N LYS A 298 25.84 -5.43 4.50
CA LYS A 298 26.50 -4.27 3.88
C LYS A 298 26.77 -4.50 2.38
N ASP A 299 27.25 -5.69 2.03
CA ASP A 299 27.50 -6.03 0.63
C ASP A 299 26.18 -6.01 -0.18
N LEU A 300 25.12 -6.61 0.35
CA LEU A 300 23.81 -6.59 -0.28
C LEU A 300 23.26 -5.16 -0.40
N ASP A 301 23.42 -4.31 0.64
CA ASP A 301 23.01 -2.90 0.59
C ASP A 301 23.71 -2.15 -0.55
N SER A 302 25.00 -2.38 -0.75
CA SER A 302 25.76 -1.76 -1.84
C SER A 302 25.24 -2.13 -3.23
N ARG A 303 24.57 -3.28 -3.37
CA ARG A 303 24.02 -3.81 -4.60
C ARG A 303 22.56 -3.40 -4.84
N LEU A 304 21.90 -2.75 -3.88
CA LEU A 304 20.48 -2.40 -4.01
C LEU A 304 20.16 -1.53 -5.24
N GLY A 305 21.11 -0.75 -5.71
CA GLY A 305 20.97 0.00 -6.96
C GLY A 305 20.72 -0.85 -8.21
N THR A 306 20.95 -2.16 -8.14
CA THR A 306 20.61 -3.10 -9.22
C THR A 306 19.09 -3.29 -9.34
N TRP A 307 18.33 -3.09 -8.26
CA TRP A 307 16.89 -3.34 -8.20
C TRP A 307 16.07 -2.11 -7.85
N TRP A 308 16.66 -1.12 -7.17
CA TRP A 308 16.01 0.13 -6.79
C TRP A 308 16.74 1.33 -7.41
N PRO A 309 16.04 2.21 -8.13
CA PRO A 309 16.62 3.41 -8.73
C PRO A 309 17.29 4.35 -7.71
N GLU A 310 16.79 4.34 -6.47
CA GLU A 310 17.35 5.16 -5.40
C GLU A 310 18.70 4.66 -4.86
N GLY A 311 19.18 3.55 -5.37
CA GLY A 311 20.46 2.98 -4.98
C GLY A 311 20.50 2.36 -3.57
N PRO A 312 21.68 2.29 -2.95
CA PRO A 312 21.85 1.76 -1.61
C PRO A 312 21.02 2.48 -0.56
N LYS A 313 20.59 1.76 0.48
CA LYS A 313 19.87 2.36 1.62
C LYS A 313 20.81 3.08 2.60
N PHE A 314 21.97 2.48 2.86
CA PHE A 314 22.91 2.93 3.89
C PHE A 314 24.30 3.26 3.33
N ALA A 315 24.77 2.56 2.31
CA ALA A 315 26.09 2.79 1.72
C ALA A 315 26.25 4.24 1.26
N GLY A 316 27.39 4.84 1.56
CA GLY A 316 27.68 6.24 1.29
C GLY A 316 27.23 7.23 2.38
N ARG A 317 26.52 6.79 3.42
CA ARG A 317 26.18 7.62 4.59
C ARG A 317 27.29 7.60 5.62
N GLN A 318 27.50 8.71 6.32
CA GLN A 318 28.53 8.80 7.39
C GLN A 318 28.27 7.83 8.55
N ASP A 319 27.02 7.46 8.79
CA ASP A 319 26.60 6.55 9.86
C ASP A 319 26.20 5.14 9.35
N CYS A 320 26.63 4.76 8.16
CA CYS A 320 26.29 3.51 7.51
C CYS A 320 26.48 2.30 8.44
N ASP A 321 27.63 2.18 9.07
CA ASP A 321 27.97 1.04 9.93
C ASP A 321 26.98 0.93 11.10
N ARG A 322 26.72 2.01 11.81
CA ARG A 322 25.78 2.03 12.93
C ARG A 322 24.35 1.70 12.50
N GLN A 323 23.93 2.16 11.33
CA GLN A 323 22.58 1.86 10.80
C GLN A 323 22.42 0.38 10.44
N VAL A 324 23.44 -0.22 9.83
CA VAL A 324 23.41 -1.66 9.50
C VAL A 324 23.53 -2.51 10.77
N GLU A 325 24.37 -2.15 11.74
CA GLU A 325 24.45 -2.82 13.04
C GLU A 325 23.11 -2.83 13.77
N ARG A 326 22.42 -1.70 13.80
CA ARG A 326 21.06 -1.59 14.36
C ARG A 326 20.08 -2.51 13.65
N LEU A 327 20.07 -2.50 12.31
CA LEU A 327 19.21 -3.38 11.52
C LEU A 327 19.48 -4.87 11.82
N VAL A 328 20.74 -5.26 11.91
CA VAL A 328 21.14 -6.65 12.21
C VAL A 328 20.71 -7.04 13.63
N SER A 329 20.85 -6.15 14.61
CA SER A 329 20.38 -6.36 15.98
C SER A 329 18.86 -6.51 16.06
N ASP A 330 18.10 -5.64 15.37
CA ASP A 330 16.64 -5.73 15.31
C ASP A 330 16.18 -7.05 14.65
N ALA A 331 16.91 -7.50 13.62
CA ALA A 331 16.63 -8.77 12.95
C ALA A 331 16.88 -9.97 13.89
N GLN A 332 17.92 -9.91 14.73
CA GLN A 332 18.21 -10.92 15.75
C GLN A 332 17.09 -11.05 16.77
N GLN A 333 16.64 -9.93 17.33
CA GLN A 333 15.55 -9.92 18.32
C GLN A 333 14.29 -10.58 17.78
N ARG A 334 13.96 -10.32 16.50
CA ARG A 334 12.79 -10.92 15.86
C ARG A 334 12.96 -12.39 15.48
N ALA A 335 14.19 -12.85 15.26
CA ALA A 335 14.48 -14.25 14.97
C ALA A 335 14.42 -15.13 16.23
N THR A 336 14.70 -14.58 17.42
CA THR A 336 14.70 -15.31 18.70
C THR A 336 13.32 -15.43 19.35
N VAL A 337 12.29 -14.76 18.85
CA VAL A 337 10.90 -14.77 19.37
C VAL A 337 10.06 -15.92 18.78
N HIS A 338 10.62 -16.74 17.91
CA HIS A 338 10.01 -17.94 17.33
C HIS A 338 10.88 -19.16 17.63
#